data_22cc41acaaa3a3ab39317a92f7677bd7
#
_entry.id   22cc41acaaa3a3ab39317a92f7677bd7
#
_cell.length_a   1.000
_cell.length_b   1.000
_cell.length_c   1.000
_cell.angle_alpha   90.00
_cell.angle_beta   90.00
_cell.angle_gamma   90.00
#
_symmetry.space_group_name_H-M   'P 1'
#
loop_
_entity.id
_entity.type
_entity.pdbx_description
1 polymer ?
#
loop_
_entity_poly.entity_id
_entity_poly.type
_entity_poly.pdbx_seq_one_letter_code
_entity_poly.pdbx_strand_id
1 'polypeptide(L)'
;VQSVVCSKNGTILSADVTEEGLVVESLNTDTFEWRTYQKIKGDMVFSNNLLMDGVEYDYYFRDNSGIYGCNSEKNECVKLLDYTASNIYTENVSSIRPLDGTRMIGISDARATDGSKMILYTKVNPEDVVDKEVITYGAIQLDSSVKNAIAEFNRSSSKYYVQIKEYYQESDPEIKLALDLVSDQAPDIINLSGMSIQQYENKGLLEDSTPYYKKDE
;
A
#
# COMPACT_ATOMS: atom_id res chain seq x y z
N VAL A 1 -20.69 3.69 -11.60
CA VAL A 1 -19.53 4.26 -12.33
C VAL A 1 -18.72 5.06 -11.34
N GLN A 2 -17.53 4.57 -10.99
CA GLN A 2 -16.68 5.21 -9.96
C GLN A 2 -15.66 6.19 -10.57
N SER A 3 -15.31 6.03 -11.84
CA SER A 3 -14.39 6.93 -12.55
C SER A 3 -14.59 6.81 -14.06
N VAL A 4 -14.37 7.90 -14.76
CA VAL A 4 -14.30 7.94 -16.22
C VAL A 4 -12.94 8.49 -16.60
N VAL A 5 -12.21 7.79 -17.46
CA VAL A 5 -10.85 8.13 -17.89
C VAL A 5 -10.69 7.95 -19.38
N CYS A 6 -9.60 8.46 -19.95
CA CYS A 6 -9.22 8.22 -21.33
C CYS A 6 -8.08 7.19 -21.39
N SER A 7 -8.23 6.21 -22.27
CA SER A 7 -7.11 5.33 -22.61
C SER A 7 -6.02 6.10 -23.35
N LYS A 8 -4.83 5.53 -23.48
CA LYS A 8 -3.73 6.05 -24.28
C LYS A 8 -4.15 6.40 -25.71
N ASN A 9 -5.11 5.67 -26.27
CA ASN A 9 -5.61 5.84 -27.63
C ASN A 9 -6.88 6.71 -27.71
N GLY A 10 -7.27 7.38 -26.61
CA GLY A 10 -8.42 8.28 -26.58
C GLY A 10 -9.77 7.58 -26.38
N THR A 11 -9.81 6.27 -26.13
CA THR A 11 -11.06 5.57 -25.80
C THR A 11 -11.52 5.95 -24.41
N ILE A 12 -12.79 6.31 -24.26
CA ILE A 12 -13.39 6.60 -22.95
C ILE A 12 -13.66 5.29 -22.23
N LEU A 13 -13.10 5.16 -21.05
CA LEU A 13 -13.19 3.97 -20.19
C LEU A 13 -13.88 4.29 -18.88
N SER A 14 -14.60 3.29 -18.36
CA SER A 14 -15.11 3.24 -17.01
C SER A 14 -14.87 1.87 -16.40
N ALA A 15 -15.01 1.71 -15.09
CA ALA A 15 -14.89 0.41 -14.47
C ALA A 15 -15.88 0.23 -13.33
N ASP A 16 -16.29 -1.02 -13.17
CA ASP A 16 -17.07 -1.50 -12.04
C ASP A 16 -16.38 -2.69 -11.37
N VAL A 17 -16.45 -2.72 -10.04
CA VAL A 17 -15.98 -3.84 -9.24
C VAL A 17 -17.10 -4.86 -9.10
N THR A 18 -16.80 -6.09 -9.41
CA THR A 18 -17.71 -7.23 -9.29
C THR A 18 -17.12 -8.28 -8.35
N GLU A 19 -17.91 -9.28 -7.97
CA GLU A 19 -17.42 -10.42 -7.18
C GLU A 19 -16.29 -11.20 -7.89
N GLU A 20 -16.21 -11.13 -9.23
CA GLU A 20 -15.19 -11.82 -10.02
C GLU A 20 -13.92 -10.97 -10.24
N GLY A 21 -13.92 -9.68 -9.84
CA GLY A 21 -12.83 -8.73 -10.06
C GLY A 21 -13.28 -7.42 -10.69
N LEU A 22 -12.37 -6.77 -11.43
CA LEU A 22 -12.61 -5.48 -12.09
C LEU A 22 -13.07 -5.70 -13.53
N VAL A 23 -14.20 -5.10 -13.89
CA VAL A 23 -14.71 -5.05 -15.27
C VAL A 23 -14.49 -3.63 -15.80
N VAL A 24 -13.64 -3.51 -16.80
CA VAL A 24 -13.41 -2.25 -17.53
C VAL A 24 -14.27 -2.25 -18.78
N GLU A 25 -14.97 -1.15 -19.01
CA GLU A 25 -15.87 -0.94 -20.15
C GLU A 25 -15.42 0.25 -20.97
N SER A 26 -15.65 0.20 -22.27
CA SER A 26 -15.43 1.30 -23.20
C SER A 26 -16.75 1.88 -23.69
N LEU A 27 -16.82 3.21 -23.82
CA LEU A 27 -17.96 3.91 -24.36
C LEU A 27 -17.82 4.01 -25.88
N ASN A 28 -18.83 3.50 -26.61
CA ASN A 28 -19.01 3.85 -28.02
C ASN A 28 -19.65 5.25 -28.09
N THR A 29 -18.91 6.23 -28.60
CA THR A 29 -19.36 7.63 -28.66
C THR A 29 -20.46 7.90 -29.71
N ASP A 30 -20.67 6.99 -30.66
CA ASP A 30 -21.71 7.14 -31.68
C ASP A 30 -23.05 6.59 -31.21
N THR A 31 -23.01 5.47 -30.48
CA THR A 31 -24.25 4.80 -29.98
C THR A 31 -24.53 5.08 -28.51
N PHE A 32 -23.57 5.66 -27.79
CA PHE A 32 -23.59 5.86 -26.32
C PHE A 32 -23.79 4.57 -25.51
N GLU A 33 -23.34 3.45 -26.06
CA GLU A 33 -23.38 2.14 -25.40
C GLU A 33 -22.03 1.80 -24.78
N TRP A 34 -22.08 1.24 -23.56
CA TRP A 34 -20.92 0.67 -22.90
C TRP A 34 -20.71 -0.78 -23.35
N ARG A 35 -19.45 -1.17 -23.55
CA ARG A 35 -19.06 -2.55 -23.91
C ARG A 35 -17.86 -2.97 -23.10
N THR A 36 -17.84 -4.22 -22.69
CA THR A 36 -16.67 -4.78 -21.97
C THR A 36 -15.40 -4.56 -22.80
N TYR A 37 -14.43 -3.89 -22.18
CA TYR A 37 -13.12 -3.61 -22.75
C TYR A 37 -12.09 -4.63 -22.24
N GLN A 38 -12.06 -4.88 -20.91
CA GLN A 38 -11.19 -5.86 -20.27
C GLN A 38 -11.81 -6.35 -18.97
N LYS A 39 -11.53 -7.63 -18.62
CA LYS A 39 -11.87 -8.21 -17.32
C LYS A 39 -10.60 -8.61 -16.60
N ILE A 40 -10.41 -8.11 -15.38
CA ILE A 40 -9.28 -8.42 -14.51
C ILE A 40 -9.79 -9.23 -13.35
N LYS A 41 -9.41 -10.51 -13.28
CA LYS A 41 -9.82 -11.42 -12.21
C LYS A 41 -8.94 -11.22 -10.98
N GLY A 42 -9.51 -11.35 -9.79
CA GLY A 42 -8.82 -11.36 -8.51
C GLY A 42 -9.66 -10.82 -7.37
N ASP A 43 -9.32 -11.23 -6.16
CA ASP A 43 -9.87 -10.69 -4.91
C ASP A 43 -9.24 -9.32 -4.61
N MET A 44 -9.50 -8.37 -5.48
CA MET A 44 -8.91 -7.04 -5.35
C MET A 44 -9.79 -6.18 -4.46
N VAL A 45 -9.23 -5.64 -3.39
CA VAL A 45 -9.91 -4.65 -2.56
C VAL A 45 -9.64 -3.28 -3.17
N PHE A 46 -10.66 -2.72 -3.78
CA PHE A 46 -10.55 -1.45 -4.47
C PHE A 46 -10.99 -0.28 -3.58
N SER A 47 -10.20 0.78 -3.60
CA SER A 47 -10.56 2.09 -3.04
C SER A 47 -11.14 3.01 -4.13
N ASN A 48 -11.71 4.14 -3.74
CA ASN A 48 -12.20 5.16 -4.67
C ASN A 48 -11.12 5.59 -5.68
N ASN A 49 -11.54 5.97 -6.91
CA ASN A 49 -10.67 6.36 -8.04
C ASN A 49 -9.80 5.22 -8.60
N LEU A 50 -10.47 4.16 -8.98
CA LEU A 50 -9.86 2.93 -9.50
C LEU A 50 -9.03 3.13 -10.74
N LEU A 51 -9.57 3.83 -11.76
CA LEU A 51 -8.91 4.03 -13.04
C LEU A 51 -8.12 5.33 -13.09
N MET A 52 -7.08 5.31 -13.92
CA MET A 52 -6.28 6.48 -14.29
C MET A 52 -6.04 6.47 -15.79
N ASP A 53 -5.89 7.68 -16.36
CA ASP A 53 -5.67 7.88 -17.79
C ASP A 53 -4.44 7.12 -18.29
N GLY A 54 -4.51 6.68 -19.56
CA GLY A 54 -3.43 6.00 -20.23
C GLY A 54 -2.27 6.94 -20.58
N VAL A 55 -1.03 6.48 -20.35
CA VAL A 55 0.21 7.17 -20.74
C VAL A 55 1.09 6.22 -21.53
N GLU A 56 1.81 5.30 -20.89
CA GLU A 56 2.58 4.22 -21.54
C GLU A 56 1.72 2.98 -21.78
N TYR A 57 0.86 2.67 -20.82
CA TYR A 57 -0.14 1.60 -20.92
C TYR A 57 -1.47 2.16 -21.43
N ASP A 58 -2.37 1.29 -21.86
CA ASP A 58 -3.68 1.71 -22.37
C ASP A 58 -4.46 2.47 -21.30
N TYR A 59 -4.37 2.01 -20.05
CA TYR A 59 -4.88 2.66 -18.85
C TYR A 59 -4.16 2.13 -17.63
N TYR A 60 -4.40 2.75 -16.50
CA TYR A 60 -3.89 2.25 -15.21
C TYR A 60 -5.05 2.07 -14.26
N PHE A 61 -4.87 1.16 -13.31
CA PHE A 61 -5.74 1.08 -12.15
C PHE A 61 -4.92 0.95 -10.88
N ARG A 62 -5.56 1.20 -9.74
CA ARG A 62 -4.97 0.98 -8.43
C ARG A 62 -5.87 0.14 -7.55
N ASP A 63 -5.27 -0.67 -6.70
CA ASP A 63 -5.88 -1.35 -5.56
C ASP A 63 -5.19 -0.94 -4.25
N ASN A 64 -5.48 -1.65 -3.17
CA ASN A 64 -4.84 -1.39 -1.87
C ASN A 64 -3.36 -1.78 -1.81
N SER A 65 -2.86 -2.54 -2.77
CA SER A 65 -1.48 -3.02 -2.81
C SER A 65 -0.57 -2.23 -3.74
N GLY A 66 -1.12 -1.54 -4.74
CA GLY A 66 -0.28 -0.86 -5.71
C GLY A 66 -0.99 -0.24 -6.91
N ILE A 67 -0.19 0.13 -7.90
CA ILE A 67 -0.63 0.65 -9.19
C ILE A 67 -0.22 -0.31 -10.30
N TYR A 68 -1.15 -0.56 -11.20
CA TYR A 68 -0.99 -1.48 -12.32
C TYR A 68 -1.17 -0.73 -13.65
N GLY A 69 -0.34 -1.05 -14.62
CA GLY A 69 -0.50 -0.64 -16.01
C GLY A 69 -1.06 -1.78 -16.83
N CYS A 70 -2.11 -1.52 -17.61
CA CYS A 70 -2.83 -2.54 -18.37
C CYS A 70 -2.67 -2.35 -19.87
N ASN A 71 -2.51 -3.48 -20.56
CA ASN A 71 -2.52 -3.59 -22.00
C ASN A 71 -3.72 -4.46 -22.42
N SER A 72 -4.71 -3.85 -23.05
CA SER A 72 -5.96 -4.53 -23.40
C SER A 72 -5.79 -5.52 -24.54
N GLU A 73 -4.89 -5.26 -25.50
CA GLU A 73 -4.63 -6.17 -26.63
C GLU A 73 -4.02 -7.48 -26.16
N LYS A 74 -3.14 -7.42 -25.17
CA LYS A 74 -2.51 -8.60 -24.55
C LYS A 74 -3.33 -9.22 -23.45
N ASN A 75 -4.39 -8.54 -23.01
CA ASN A 75 -5.18 -8.87 -21.83
C ASN A 75 -4.32 -9.06 -20.56
N GLU A 76 -3.32 -8.19 -20.40
CA GLU A 76 -2.33 -8.25 -19.31
C GLU A 76 -2.34 -6.96 -18.50
N CYS A 77 -2.13 -7.09 -17.18
CA CYS A 77 -1.85 -5.98 -16.29
C CYS A 77 -0.59 -6.30 -15.49
N VAL A 78 0.31 -5.33 -15.37
CA VAL A 78 1.58 -5.46 -14.66
C VAL A 78 1.59 -4.49 -13.49
N LYS A 79 1.95 -4.98 -12.30
CA LYS A 79 2.16 -4.11 -11.14
C LYS A 79 3.40 -3.25 -11.37
N LEU A 80 3.22 -1.94 -11.38
CA LEU A 80 4.26 -0.94 -11.63
C LEU A 80 4.77 -0.30 -10.34
N LEU A 81 3.90 -0.18 -9.36
CA LEU A 81 4.23 0.38 -8.05
C LEU A 81 3.59 -0.50 -7.00
N ASP A 82 4.41 -1.04 -6.12
CA ASP A 82 3.96 -1.72 -4.90
C ASP A 82 4.09 -0.73 -3.74
N TYR A 83 2.98 -0.46 -3.03
CA TYR A 83 2.96 0.54 -1.97
C TYR A 83 3.83 0.14 -0.78
N THR A 84 3.80 -1.12 -0.40
CA THR A 84 4.60 -1.64 0.72
C THR A 84 6.08 -1.60 0.40
N ALA A 85 6.49 -2.18 -0.73
CA ALA A 85 7.88 -2.19 -1.16
C ALA A 85 8.44 -0.79 -1.42
N SER A 86 7.58 0.17 -1.79
CA SER A 86 7.98 1.56 -2.05
C SER A 86 7.84 2.48 -0.83
N ASN A 87 7.49 1.96 0.35
CA ASN A 87 7.25 2.74 1.58
C ASN A 87 6.20 3.84 1.41
N ILE A 88 5.15 3.53 0.66
CA ILE A 88 4.04 4.44 0.43
C ILE A 88 2.89 4.03 1.34
N TYR A 89 2.51 4.94 2.23
CA TYR A 89 1.32 4.78 3.04
C TYR A 89 0.14 5.48 2.37
N THR A 90 -0.82 4.69 1.88
CA THR A 90 -1.88 5.17 0.98
C THR A 90 -2.86 6.12 1.62
N GLU A 91 -3.07 6.07 2.95
CA GLU A 91 -3.93 7.01 3.67
C GLU A 91 -3.39 8.45 3.62
N ASN A 92 -2.09 8.62 3.38
CA ASN A 92 -1.45 9.94 3.27
C ASN A 92 -1.29 10.41 1.84
N VAL A 93 -1.69 9.61 0.86
CA VAL A 93 -1.56 9.97 -0.55
C VAL A 93 -2.95 10.03 -1.15
N SER A 94 -3.48 11.23 -1.29
CA SER A 94 -4.82 11.46 -1.83
C SER A 94 -4.92 11.13 -3.33
N SER A 95 -3.83 11.27 -4.07
CA SER A 95 -3.79 10.97 -5.49
C SER A 95 -2.39 10.58 -5.94
N ILE A 96 -2.29 9.53 -6.76
CA ILE A 96 -1.08 9.20 -7.53
C ILE A 96 -1.49 9.09 -8.99
N ARG A 97 -0.66 9.62 -9.89
CA ARG A 97 -0.87 9.58 -11.34
C ARG A 97 0.43 9.25 -12.06
N PRO A 98 0.42 8.39 -13.09
CA PRO A 98 1.57 8.18 -13.96
C PRO A 98 1.87 9.46 -14.75
N LEU A 99 3.15 9.79 -14.88
CA LEU A 99 3.65 10.88 -15.74
C LEU A 99 4.26 10.31 -17.02
N ASP A 100 4.98 9.22 -16.89
CA ASP A 100 5.62 8.50 -18.00
C ASP A 100 5.90 7.04 -17.56
N GLY A 101 6.66 6.29 -18.36
CA GLY A 101 6.99 4.89 -18.10
C GLY A 101 7.85 4.65 -16.85
N THR A 102 8.43 5.69 -16.26
CA THR A 102 9.38 5.61 -15.15
C THR A 102 9.00 6.46 -13.94
N ARG A 103 8.08 7.40 -14.08
CA ARG A 103 7.76 8.37 -13.03
C ARG A 103 6.25 8.46 -12.77
N MET A 104 5.92 8.65 -11.52
CA MET A 104 4.57 8.96 -11.07
C MET A 104 4.60 10.18 -10.15
N ILE A 105 3.54 10.97 -10.17
CA ILE A 105 3.35 12.11 -9.26
C ILE A 105 2.25 11.79 -8.28
N GLY A 106 2.48 12.11 -7.00
CA GLY A 106 1.49 11.98 -5.94
C GLY A 106 1.27 13.28 -5.18
N ILE A 107 0.15 13.37 -4.52
CA ILE A 107 -0.17 14.46 -3.59
C ILE A 107 -0.37 13.83 -2.23
N SER A 108 0.44 14.25 -1.24
CA SER A 108 0.22 13.86 0.16
C SER A 108 -0.94 14.67 0.74
N ASP A 109 -1.76 14.02 1.57
CA ASP A 109 -2.87 14.70 2.24
C ASP A 109 -2.36 15.59 3.36
N ALA A 110 -3.02 16.76 3.54
CA ALA A 110 -2.62 17.83 4.47
C ALA A 110 -2.88 17.52 5.96
N ARG A 111 -3.21 16.29 6.32
CA ARG A 111 -3.43 15.91 7.73
C ARG A 111 -2.16 15.94 8.58
N ALA A 112 -0.99 16.02 7.95
CA ALA A 112 0.25 16.36 8.63
C ALA A 112 0.35 17.88 8.79
N THR A 113 0.96 18.33 9.89
CA THR A 113 1.14 19.75 10.29
C THR A 113 1.83 20.65 9.24
N ASP A 114 2.37 20.05 8.18
CA ASP A 114 3.19 20.71 7.16
C ASP A 114 2.46 21.04 5.84
N GLY A 115 1.14 20.79 5.75
CA GLY A 115 0.36 21.02 4.52
C GLY A 115 0.55 19.92 3.47
N SER A 116 -0.20 20.02 2.36
CA SER A 116 -0.10 19.07 1.24
C SER A 116 1.24 19.21 0.52
N LYS A 117 1.88 18.08 0.22
CA LYS A 117 3.15 18.02 -0.53
C LYS A 117 2.95 17.29 -1.85
N MET A 118 3.61 17.76 -2.88
CA MET A 118 3.73 17.03 -4.14
C MET A 118 4.95 16.12 -4.07
N ILE A 119 4.75 14.85 -4.43
CA ILE A 119 5.78 13.81 -4.35
C ILE A 119 6.01 13.26 -5.75
N LEU A 120 7.26 13.24 -6.19
CA LEU A 120 7.68 12.56 -7.42
C LEU A 120 8.24 11.18 -7.06
N TYR A 121 7.58 10.14 -7.56
CA TYR A 121 8.08 8.77 -7.49
C TYR A 121 8.83 8.44 -8.77
N THR A 122 10.04 7.92 -8.63
CA THR A 122 10.87 7.50 -9.77
C THR A 122 11.18 6.01 -9.64
N LYS A 123 10.97 5.26 -10.72
CA LYS A 123 11.33 3.86 -10.79
C LYS A 123 12.84 3.73 -10.67
N VAL A 124 13.30 2.85 -9.78
CA VAL A 124 14.71 2.46 -9.65
C VAL A 124 14.88 1.02 -10.13
N ASN A 125 16.10 0.66 -10.56
CA ASN A 125 16.38 -0.73 -10.88
C ASN A 125 16.42 -1.56 -9.59
N PRO A 126 15.94 -2.82 -9.62
CA PRO A 126 15.99 -3.68 -8.44
C PRO A 126 17.42 -3.86 -7.87
N GLU A 127 18.45 -3.85 -8.72
CA GLU A 127 19.87 -3.94 -8.36
C GLU A 127 20.40 -2.70 -7.64
N ASP A 128 19.74 -1.56 -7.77
CA ASP A 128 20.08 -0.30 -7.08
C ASP A 128 19.39 -0.20 -5.72
N VAL A 129 18.49 -1.13 -5.39
CA VAL A 129 17.83 -1.17 -4.10
C VAL A 129 18.75 -1.82 -3.08
N VAL A 130 19.13 -1.05 -2.05
CA VAL A 130 19.96 -1.55 -0.95
C VAL A 130 19.17 -2.52 -0.10
N ASP A 131 19.66 -3.74 0.09
CA ASP A 131 19.09 -4.70 1.03
C ASP A 131 19.16 -4.13 2.45
N LYS A 132 17.98 -4.07 3.09
CA LYS A 132 17.86 -3.61 4.46
C LYS A 132 17.52 -4.77 5.37
N GLU A 133 18.02 -4.73 6.60
CA GLU A 133 17.61 -5.64 7.65
C GLU A 133 16.16 -5.35 8.04
N VAL A 134 15.29 -6.36 7.96
CA VAL A 134 13.87 -6.22 8.24
C VAL A 134 13.62 -6.34 9.73
N ILE A 135 12.91 -5.37 10.29
CA ILE A 135 12.39 -5.37 11.67
C ILE A 135 10.86 -5.43 11.57
N THR A 136 10.25 -6.45 12.14
CA THR A 136 8.80 -6.61 12.14
C THR A 136 8.16 -5.86 13.31
N TYR A 137 7.16 -5.02 13.00
CA TYR A 137 6.38 -4.27 13.99
C TYR A 137 4.94 -4.79 14.04
N GLY A 138 4.61 -5.54 15.09
CA GLY A 138 3.31 -6.15 15.30
C GLY A 138 2.35 -5.26 16.10
N ALA A 139 1.10 -5.18 15.67
CA ALA A 139 0.03 -4.48 16.38
C ALA A 139 -1.34 -5.08 16.05
N ILE A 140 -2.30 -4.99 16.95
CA ILE A 140 -3.70 -5.28 16.58
C ILE A 140 -4.11 -4.32 15.47
N GLN A 141 -3.98 -3.03 15.72
CA GLN A 141 -4.20 -1.96 14.76
C GLN A 141 -3.28 -0.79 15.08
N LEU A 142 -2.72 -0.14 14.06
CA LEU A 142 -1.85 1.02 14.23
C LEU A 142 -2.55 2.31 13.85
N ASP A 143 -2.28 3.35 14.64
CA ASP A 143 -2.66 4.71 14.28
C ASP A 143 -1.90 5.19 13.05
N SER A 144 -2.55 6.05 12.26
CA SER A 144 -1.97 6.67 11.07
C SER A 144 -0.67 7.42 11.37
N SER A 145 -0.55 8.03 12.55
CA SER A 145 0.66 8.72 12.99
C SER A 145 1.87 7.80 13.11
N VAL A 146 1.67 6.59 13.67
CA VAL A 146 2.73 5.58 13.81
C VAL A 146 3.12 5.04 12.43
N LYS A 147 2.14 4.73 11.57
CA LYS A 147 2.40 4.27 10.20
C LYS A 147 3.19 5.31 9.40
N ASN A 148 2.89 6.60 9.59
CA ASN A 148 3.63 7.70 8.97
C ASN A 148 5.07 7.77 9.45
N ALA A 149 5.28 7.68 10.76
CA ALA A 149 6.62 7.68 11.34
C ALA A 149 7.45 6.49 10.83
N ILE A 150 6.84 5.30 10.73
CA ILE A 150 7.49 4.12 10.15
C ILE A 150 7.83 4.35 8.67
N ALA A 151 6.91 4.88 7.87
CA ALA A 151 7.17 5.17 6.46
C ALA A 151 8.30 6.21 6.28
N GLU A 152 8.37 7.22 7.14
CA GLU A 152 9.45 8.21 7.14
C GLU A 152 10.79 7.59 7.57
N PHE A 153 10.78 6.77 8.62
CA PHE A 153 11.95 5.99 9.04
C PHE A 153 12.47 5.11 7.88
N ASN A 154 11.60 4.33 7.25
CA ASN A 154 11.97 3.44 6.15
C ASN A 154 12.58 4.18 4.95
N ARG A 155 12.15 5.43 4.70
CA ARG A 155 12.75 6.28 3.65
C ARG A 155 14.12 6.81 4.04
N SER A 156 14.31 7.19 5.30
CA SER A 156 15.55 7.80 5.79
C SER A 156 16.62 6.79 6.20
N SER A 157 16.23 5.62 6.68
CA SER A 157 17.16 4.59 7.12
C SER A 157 17.83 3.89 5.93
N SER A 158 19.15 3.82 5.93
CA SER A 158 19.92 3.06 4.94
C SER A 158 20.12 1.60 5.34
N LYS A 159 19.89 1.25 6.61
CA LYS A 159 20.23 -0.06 7.17
C LYS A 159 19.00 -0.91 7.48
N TYR A 160 17.93 -0.31 8.00
CA TYR A 160 16.77 -1.02 8.51
C TYR A 160 15.50 -0.69 7.72
N TYR A 161 14.61 -1.67 7.66
CA TYR A 161 13.27 -1.56 7.13
C TYR A 161 12.27 -2.10 8.14
N VAL A 162 11.33 -1.28 8.59
CA VAL A 162 10.27 -1.71 9.49
C VAL A 162 9.09 -2.20 8.69
N GLN A 163 8.79 -3.48 8.79
CA GLN A 163 7.63 -4.12 8.18
C GLN A 163 6.48 -4.16 9.19
N ILE A 164 5.35 -3.55 8.83
CA ILE A 164 4.15 -3.54 9.67
C ILE A 164 3.39 -4.86 9.50
N LYS A 165 3.01 -5.48 10.63
CA LYS A 165 2.14 -6.66 10.71
C LYS A 165 0.93 -6.34 11.57
N GLU A 166 -0.21 -6.04 10.94
CA GLU A 166 -1.48 -5.76 11.62
C GLU A 166 -2.36 -7.00 11.67
N TYR A 167 -3.02 -7.20 12.80
CA TYR A 167 -3.86 -8.38 13.07
C TYR A 167 -5.36 -8.08 13.02
N TYR A 168 -5.78 -6.83 12.84
CA TYR A 168 -7.19 -6.43 12.94
C TYR A 168 -8.13 -7.12 11.92
N GLN A 169 -7.59 -7.69 10.86
CA GLN A 169 -8.35 -8.44 9.85
C GLN A 169 -8.53 -9.92 10.21
N GLU A 170 -7.84 -10.42 11.23
CA GLU A 170 -7.99 -11.80 11.70
C GLU A 170 -9.30 -11.98 12.47
N SER A 171 -9.84 -13.19 12.49
CA SER A 171 -11.09 -13.49 13.19
C SER A 171 -11.00 -13.20 14.70
N ASP A 172 -9.83 -13.52 15.29
CA ASP A 172 -9.49 -13.27 16.68
C ASP A 172 -8.08 -12.65 16.79
N PRO A 173 -7.96 -11.33 16.60
CA PRO A 173 -6.67 -10.63 16.48
C PRO A 173 -5.72 -10.85 17.66
N GLU A 174 -6.26 -10.80 18.89
CA GLU A 174 -5.47 -10.99 20.13
C GLU A 174 -4.94 -12.42 20.25
N ILE A 175 -5.76 -13.40 19.90
CA ILE A 175 -5.37 -14.81 19.91
C ILE A 175 -4.29 -15.06 18.87
N LYS A 176 -4.45 -14.51 17.66
CA LYS A 176 -3.47 -14.66 16.59
C LYS A 176 -2.12 -14.05 16.97
N LEU A 177 -2.13 -12.82 17.49
CA LEU A 177 -0.92 -12.18 18.02
C LEU A 177 -0.28 -13.01 19.12
N ALA A 178 -1.07 -13.50 20.08
CA ALA A 178 -0.55 -14.32 21.18
C ALA A 178 0.08 -15.64 20.71
N LEU A 179 -0.45 -16.26 19.67
CA LEU A 179 0.12 -17.46 19.04
C LEU A 179 1.43 -17.14 18.32
N ASP A 180 1.47 -16.03 17.58
CA ASP A 180 2.69 -15.63 16.87
C ASP A 180 3.83 -15.32 17.86
N LEU A 181 3.52 -14.71 19.01
CA LEU A 181 4.51 -14.36 20.05
C LEU A 181 5.20 -15.58 20.69
N VAL A 182 4.58 -16.75 20.66
CA VAL A 182 5.17 -17.99 21.18
C VAL A 182 5.70 -18.92 20.08
N SER A 183 5.79 -18.42 18.87
CA SER A 183 6.26 -19.13 17.69
C SER A 183 7.37 -18.38 16.98
N ASP A 184 7.95 -18.98 15.92
CA ASP A 184 8.95 -18.35 15.04
C ASP A 184 8.38 -17.18 14.20
N GLN A 185 7.10 -16.81 14.40
CA GLN A 185 6.42 -15.71 13.72
C GLN A 185 6.28 -14.47 14.59
N ALA A 186 6.93 -14.46 15.78
CA ALA A 186 6.91 -13.32 16.68
C ALA A 186 7.45 -12.06 16.00
N PRO A 187 6.73 -10.93 16.07
CA PRO A 187 7.29 -9.66 15.63
C PRO A 187 8.42 -9.20 16.55
N ASP A 188 9.41 -8.49 15.99
CA ASP A 188 10.55 -7.97 16.76
C ASP A 188 10.14 -6.85 17.72
N ILE A 189 9.16 -6.05 17.32
CA ILE A 189 8.57 -4.96 18.11
C ILE A 189 7.07 -5.17 18.19
N ILE A 190 6.48 -4.95 19.36
CA ILE A 190 5.03 -5.09 19.59
C ILE A 190 4.45 -3.79 20.10
N ASN A 191 3.34 -3.38 19.51
CA ASN A 191 2.49 -2.35 20.09
C ASN A 191 1.45 -3.00 21.02
N LEU A 192 1.59 -2.74 22.30
CA LEU A 192 0.69 -3.27 23.36
C LEU A 192 -0.43 -2.29 23.72
N SER A 193 -0.74 -1.31 22.86
CA SER A 193 -1.82 -0.36 23.12
C SER A 193 -3.16 -1.08 23.30
N GLY A 194 -3.81 -0.84 24.44
CA GLY A 194 -5.06 -1.52 24.80
C GLY A 194 -4.91 -2.93 25.37
N MET A 195 -3.68 -3.44 25.51
CA MET A 195 -3.37 -4.78 26.01
C MET A 195 -2.73 -4.72 27.41
N SER A 196 -2.80 -5.82 28.17
CA SER A 196 -2.17 -5.92 29.49
C SER A 196 -0.67 -6.23 29.36
N ILE A 197 0.18 -5.21 29.51
CA ILE A 197 1.65 -5.35 29.50
C ILE A 197 2.10 -6.42 30.51
N GLN A 198 1.51 -6.42 31.72
CA GLN A 198 1.85 -7.35 32.79
C GLN A 198 1.71 -8.83 32.38
N GLN A 199 0.75 -9.15 31.49
CA GLN A 199 0.59 -10.54 31.03
C GLN A 199 1.74 -11.01 30.15
N TYR A 200 2.30 -10.12 29.35
CA TYR A 200 3.43 -10.42 28.45
C TYR A 200 4.75 -10.42 29.21
N GLU A 201 4.93 -9.49 30.16
CA GLU A 201 6.08 -9.43 31.07
C GLU A 201 6.18 -10.72 31.93
N ASN A 202 5.08 -11.12 32.55
CA ASN A 202 5.07 -12.34 33.41
C ASN A 202 5.38 -13.63 32.63
N LYS A 203 5.19 -13.62 31.31
CA LYS A 203 5.52 -14.73 30.42
C LYS A 203 6.95 -14.65 29.86
N GLY A 204 7.71 -13.61 30.21
CA GLY A 204 9.06 -13.39 29.71
C GLY A 204 9.13 -13.12 28.19
N LEU A 205 8.06 -12.55 27.62
CA LEU A 205 7.96 -12.26 26.18
C LEU A 205 8.46 -10.85 25.83
N LEU A 206 8.81 -10.03 26.82
CA LEU A 206 9.30 -8.67 26.63
C LEU A 206 10.75 -8.56 27.08
N GLU A 207 11.56 -7.89 26.28
CA GLU A 207 12.95 -7.51 26.60
C GLU A 207 12.95 -6.35 27.59
N ASP A 208 13.82 -6.40 28.60
CA ASP A 208 14.10 -5.24 29.46
C ASP A 208 14.90 -4.18 28.72
N SER A 209 14.24 -3.09 28.37
CA SER A 209 14.86 -1.97 27.64
C SER A 209 15.67 -1.02 28.53
N THR A 210 15.62 -1.16 29.88
CA THR A 210 16.31 -0.29 30.84
C THR A 210 17.82 -0.13 30.54
N PRO A 211 18.58 -1.19 30.17
CA PRO A 211 20.00 -1.06 29.86
C PRO A 211 20.31 -0.17 28.67
N TYR A 212 19.36 -0.02 27.74
CA TYR A 212 19.56 0.76 26.50
C TYR A 212 19.37 2.26 26.75
N TYR A 213 18.44 2.64 27.66
CA TYR A 213 18.20 4.06 28.02
C TYR A 213 19.34 4.68 28.82
N LYS A 214 20.10 3.88 29.57
CA LYS A 214 21.21 4.38 30.41
C LYS A 214 22.48 4.71 29.64
N LYS A 215 22.55 4.45 28.34
CA LYS A 215 23.72 4.74 27.49
C LYS A 215 23.65 6.10 26.83
N ASP A 216 22.51 6.77 26.86
CA ASP A 216 22.26 8.05 26.18
C ASP A 216 22.29 9.25 27.16
N GLU A 217 22.66 9.05 28.44
CA GLU A 217 23.02 10.07 29.42
C GLU A 217 24.56 10.27 29.47
#